data_459e42b37d7e3155aad7a2f8388c6ba5
#
_entry.id   459e42b37d7e3155aad7a2f8388c6ba5
#
_cell.length_a   1.000
_cell.length_b   1.000
_cell.length_c   1.000
_cell.angle_alpha   90.00
_cell.angle_beta   90.00
_cell.angle_gamma   90.00
#
_symmetry.space_group_name_H-M   'P 1'
#
loop_
_entity.id
_entity.type
_entity.pdbx_description
1 polymer ?
#
loop_
_entity_poly.entity_id
_entity_poly.type
_entity_poly.pdbx_seq_one_letter_code
_entity_poly.pdbx_strand_id
1 'polypeptide(L)'
;VRQYYLRSGGNVGDIQVNLQDKHLRKAQSHIIAMRERPALQTIGKQFNANVKVIEVPPGPPVLAPIVAEVYGPTDEGRYQVATSIRAMFSAQQGVVDVDDSTISAAPRQVLLINRQKAAQMGVSQQAIVSTLRAALAGESTVYAHDQNKYAGAIVIRLPKSEQDSLDKLLSLGVRNSQREIVPIRQLVTISDTQREQPIYHKDLLPVTYVVGDMA
;
A
#
# COMPACT_ATOMS: atom_id res chain seq x y z
N VAL A 1 6.04 13.30 7.22
CA VAL A 1 4.72 13.87 6.94
C VAL A 1 4.54 14.21 5.47
N ARG A 2 5.57 14.72 4.77
CA ARG A 2 5.49 15.16 3.37
C ARG A 2 5.00 14.11 2.38
N GLN A 3 5.30 12.84 2.59
CA GLN A 3 5.08 11.81 1.57
C GLN A 3 3.93 10.85 1.90
N TYR A 4 3.33 10.96 3.08
CA TYR A 4 2.22 10.11 3.47
C TYR A 4 0.94 10.38 2.67
N TYR A 5 0.78 11.58 2.13
CA TYR A 5 -0.43 11.95 1.38
C TYR A 5 -0.62 11.17 0.07
N LEU A 6 0.48 10.77 -0.57
CA LEU A 6 0.43 10.12 -1.88
C LEU A 6 0.71 8.61 -1.81
N ARG A 7 0.91 8.05 -0.61
CA ARG A 7 1.35 6.66 -0.49
C ARG A 7 0.62 5.96 0.62
N SER A 8 -0.16 4.97 0.23
CA SER A 8 -0.83 4.05 1.13
C SER A 8 -0.93 2.69 0.47
N GLY A 9 -0.90 1.63 1.27
CA GLY A 9 -1.08 0.27 0.80
C GLY A 9 0.05 -0.67 1.19
N GLY A 10 -0.12 -1.94 0.90
CA GLY A 10 0.82 -3.00 1.28
C GLY A 10 2.17 -3.00 0.55
N ASN A 11 2.34 -2.11 -0.43
CA ASN A 11 3.55 -1.95 -1.23
C ASN A 11 4.43 -0.78 -0.76
N VAL A 12 4.05 -0.12 0.32
CA VAL A 12 4.81 1.01 0.90
C VAL A 12 5.10 0.74 2.37
N GLY A 13 6.22 1.27 2.83
CA GLY A 13 6.64 1.21 4.23
C GLY A 13 7.61 2.33 4.53
N ASP A 14 7.76 2.66 5.79
CA ASP A 14 8.71 3.64 6.25
C ASP A 14 9.46 3.14 7.49
N ILE A 15 10.69 3.59 7.62
CA ILE A 15 11.53 3.37 8.79
C ILE A 15 11.93 4.74 9.32
N GLN A 16 11.47 5.06 10.51
CA GLN A 16 11.86 6.28 11.18
C GLN A 16 13.16 6.07 11.95
N VAL A 17 14.18 6.85 11.62
CA VAL A 17 15.46 6.86 12.31
C VAL A 17 15.58 8.11 13.15
N ASN A 18 15.64 7.97 14.48
CA ASN A 18 15.87 9.06 15.40
C ASN A 18 17.35 9.17 15.70
N LEU A 19 17.99 10.22 15.24
CA LEU A 19 19.40 10.51 15.52
C LEU A 19 19.57 11.00 16.96
N GLN A 20 20.79 10.84 17.50
CA GLN A 20 21.16 11.49 18.76
C GLN A 20 20.97 13.01 18.66
N ASP A 21 20.77 13.65 19.82
CA ASP A 21 20.64 15.10 19.88
C ASP A 21 21.81 15.79 19.15
N LYS A 22 21.50 16.89 18.47
CA LYS A 22 22.47 17.68 17.69
C LYS A 22 23.68 18.11 18.49
N HIS A 23 23.54 18.32 19.80
CA HIS A 23 24.63 18.73 20.70
C HIS A 23 25.54 17.54 21.09
N LEU A 24 25.10 16.32 20.91
CA LEU A 24 25.84 15.08 21.20
C LEU A 24 26.48 14.45 19.97
N ARG A 25 26.31 15.02 18.77
CA ARG A 25 26.90 14.53 17.53
C ARG A 25 27.61 15.65 16.75
N LYS A 26 28.64 15.25 16.02
CA LYS A 26 29.40 16.20 15.18
C LYS A 26 28.79 16.38 13.78
N ALA A 27 28.25 15.30 13.21
CA ALA A 27 27.68 15.31 11.87
C ALA A 27 26.24 15.84 11.90
N GLN A 28 25.88 16.71 10.99
CA GLN A 28 24.51 17.16 10.76
C GLN A 28 23.66 16.05 10.16
N SER A 29 22.34 16.10 10.34
CA SER A 29 21.40 15.10 9.77
C SER A 29 21.54 14.97 8.26
N HIS A 30 21.65 16.09 7.56
CA HIS A 30 21.82 16.13 6.12
C HIS A 30 23.09 15.38 5.65
N ILE A 31 24.21 15.58 6.31
CA ILE A 31 25.46 14.88 5.98
C ILE A 31 25.33 13.36 6.22
N ILE A 32 24.63 12.97 7.27
CA ILE A 32 24.36 11.56 7.54
C ILE A 32 23.44 10.98 6.45
N ALA A 33 22.36 11.66 6.11
CA ALA A 33 21.41 11.26 5.08
C ALA A 33 22.10 11.09 3.71
N MET A 34 22.91 12.06 3.31
CA MET A 34 23.69 12.00 2.05
C MET A 34 24.66 10.81 2.03
N ARG A 35 25.36 10.55 3.14
CA ARG A 35 26.32 9.46 3.24
C ARG A 35 25.65 8.08 3.15
N GLU A 36 24.51 7.89 3.78
CA GLU A 36 23.83 6.60 3.86
C GLU A 36 22.94 6.31 2.63
N ARG A 37 22.52 7.34 1.89
CA ARG A 37 21.62 7.23 0.73
C ARG A 37 22.09 6.20 -0.31
N PRO A 38 23.35 6.19 -0.79
CA PRO A 38 23.77 5.24 -1.83
C PRO A 38 23.69 3.78 -1.38
N ALA A 39 24.03 3.50 -0.12
CA ALA A 39 23.96 2.15 0.43
C ALA A 39 22.50 1.68 0.53
N LEU A 40 21.61 2.53 1.03
CA LEU A 40 20.19 2.22 1.15
C LEU A 40 19.53 2.03 -0.22
N GLN A 41 19.86 2.85 -1.20
CA GLN A 41 19.36 2.69 -2.57
C GLN A 41 19.88 1.41 -3.22
N THR A 42 21.12 1.00 -2.94
CA THR A 42 21.68 -0.26 -3.43
C THR A 42 20.93 -1.46 -2.84
N ILE A 43 20.60 -1.42 -1.56
CA ILE A 43 19.77 -2.45 -0.93
C ILE A 43 18.37 -2.45 -1.56
N GLY A 44 17.77 -1.28 -1.73
CA GLY A 44 16.45 -1.15 -2.35
C GLY A 44 16.37 -1.80 -3.74
N LYS A 45 17.39 -1.61 -4.56
CA LYS A 45 17.45 -2.20 -5.91
C LYS A 45 17.40 -3.73 -5.89
N GLN A 46 17.96 -4.39 -4.88
CA GLN A 46 17.91 -5.85 -4.75
C GLN A 46 16.48 -6.37 -4.58
N PHE A 47 15.58 -5.54 -4.05
CA PHE A 47 14.16 -5.86 -3.82
C PHE A 47 13.23 -5.15 -4.81
N ASN A 48 13.77 -4.55 -5.88
CA ASN A 48 13.01 -3.72 -6.82
C ASN A 48 12.19 -2.62 -6.10
N ALA A 49 12.75 -2.07 -5.02
CA ALA A 49 12.13 -1.03 -4.21
C ALA A 49 12.77 0.34 -4.46
N ASN A 50 11.94 1.36 -4.56
CA ASN A 50 12.39 2.74 -4.61
C ASN A 50 12.56 3.26 -3.18
N VAL A 51 13.81 3.27 -2.69
CA VAL A 51 14.15 3.73 -1.35
C VAL A 51 14.54 5.21 -1.38
N LYS A 52 13.89 6.00 -0.55
CA LYS A 52 14.12 7.44 -0.39
C LYS A 52 14.59 7.74 1.01
N VAL A 53 15.54 8.65 1.11
CA VAL A 53 16.04 9.16 2.40
C VAL A 53 15.50 10.55 2.60
N ILE A 54 14.55 10.68 3.52
CA ILE A 54 13.80 11.92 3.74
C ILE A 54 14.20 12.53 5.07
N GLU A 55 14.50 13.79 5.03
CA GLU A 55 14.68 14.60 6.23
C GLU A 55 13.39 15.39 6.52
N VAL A 56 13.06 15.51 7.81
CA VAL A 56 11.96 16.38 8.22
C VAL A 56 12.42 17.83 8.10
N PRO A 57 11.90 18.61 7.14
CA PRO A 57 12.32 20.00 6.98
C PRO A 57 11.73 20.87 8.07
N PRO A 58 12.41 21.94 8.43
CA PRO A 58 11.80 23.01 9.20
C PRO A 58 10.76 23.75 8.33
N GLY A 59 9.59 24.02 8.89
CA GLY A 59 8.55 24.81 8.22
C GLY A 59 7.27 24.02 7.87
N PRO A 60 6.35 24.65 7.12
CA PRO A 60 5.10 24.02 6.73
C PRO A 60 5.34 22.76 5.89
N PRO A 61 4.51 21.72 6.02
CA PRO A 61 4.64 20.52 5.21
C PRO A 61 4.38 20.87 3.74
N VAL A 62 5.34 20.57 2.89
CA VAL A 62 5.20 20.61 1.42
C VAL A 62 5.30 19.20 0.88
N LEU A 63 4.77 18.96 -0.30
CA LEU A 63 4.77 17.64 -0.92
C LEU A 63 6.21 17.17 -1.21
N ALA A 64 6.98 18.03 -1.84
CA ALA A 64 8.42 17.86 -2.10
C ALA A 64 9.01 19.24 -2.45
N PRO A 65 10.35 19.41 -2.45
CA PRO A 65 10.99 20.66 -2.91
C PRO A 65 10.71 20.94 -4.38
N ILE A 66 10.66 19.89 -5.21
CA ILE A 66 10.35 19.98 -6.63
C ILE A 66 9.08 19.17 -6.90
N VAL A 67 8.06 19.83 -7.46
CA VAL A 67 6.78 19.19 -7.79
C VAL A 67 6.35 19.64 -9.17
N ALA A 68 6.10 18.68 -10.06
CA ALA A 68 5.38 18.90 -11.30
C ALA A 68 3.97 18.32 -11.17
N GLU A 69 2.99 19.12 -11.51
CA GLU A 69 1.58 18.75 -11.54
C GLU A 69 1.15 18.54 -12.98
N VAL A 70 0.77 17.34 -13.32
CA VAL A 70 0.36 16.97 -14.69
C VAL A 70 -1.14 16.87 -14.75
N TYR A 71 -1.74 17.77 -15.51
CA TYR A 71 -3.18 17.81 -15.77
C TYR A 71 -3.46 17.32 -17.20
N GLY A 72 -4.63 16.77 -17.44
CA GLY A 72 -5.06 16.33 -18.75
C GLY A 72 -6.37 15.55 -18.69
N PRO A 73 -7.07 15.42 -19.84
CA PRO A 73 -8.40 14.82 -19.87
C PRO A 73 -8.40 13.30 -19.69
N THR A 74 -7.29 12.62 -19.99
CA THR A 74 -7.18 11.16 -19.90
C THR A 74 -6.11 10.73 -18.93
N ASP A 75 -6.33 9.62 -18.23
CA ASP A 75 -5.36 9.05 -17.28
C ASP A 75 -4.08 8.63 -18.01
N GLU A 76 -4.20 7.95 -19.15
CA GLU A 76 -3.08 7.48 -19.95
C GLU A 76 -2.19 8.64 -20.41
N GLY A 77 -2.78 9.73 -20.87
CA GLY A 77 -2.04 10.92 -21.29
C GLY A 77 -1.28 11.55 -20.12
N ARG A 78 -1.91 11.66 -18.95
CA ARG A 78 -1.22 12.16 -17.75
C ARG A 78 -0.07 11.26 -17.33
N TYR A 79 -0.26 9.93 -17.36
CA TYR A 79 0.79 8.97 -17.00
C TYR A 79 1.98 8.99 -17.96
N GLN A 80 1.75 9.12 -19.27
CA GLN A 80 2.80 9.25 -20.28
C GLN A 80 3.64 10.51 -20.05
N VAL A 81 2.98 11.65 -19.84
CA VAL A 81 3.66 12.92 -19.56
C VAL A 81 4.41 12.84 -18.21
N ALA A 82 3.80 12.29 -17.18
CA ALA A 82 4.44 12.11 -15.87
C ALA A 82 5.69 11.23 -15.98
N THR A 83 5.64 10.15 -16.75
CA THR A 83 6.79 9.28 -17.01
C THR A 83 7.92 10.04 -17.69
N SER A 84 7.61 10.89 -18.67
CA SER A 84 8.59 11.72 -19.36
C SER A 84 9.24 12.75 -18.44
N ILE A 85 8.43 13.44 -17.61
CA ILE A 85 8.92 14.41 -16.61
C ILE A 85 9.79 13.69 -15.56
N ARG A 86 9.37 12.50 -15.09
CA ARG A 86 10.17 11.69 -14.17
C ARG A 86 11.54 11.34 -14.75
N ALA A 87 11.60 10.96 -16.01
CA ALA A 87 12.86 10.69 -16.70
C ALA A 87 13.76 11.95 -16.77
N MET A 88 13.16 13.10 -17.08
CA MET A 88 13.90 14.38 -17.09
C MET A 88 14.42 14.75 -15.71
N PHE A 89 13.61 14.62 -14.65
CA PHE A 89 14.04 14.88 -13.28
C PHE A 89 15.19 13.95 -12.87
N SER A 90 15.06 12.67 -13.21
CA SER A 90 16.09 11.66 -12.87
C SER A 90 17.43 11.89 -13.60
N ALA A 91 17.41 12.54 -14.76
CA ALA A 91 18.61 12.90 -15.51
C ALA A 91 19.25 14.23 -15.07
N GLN A 92 18.52 15.04 -14.29
CA GLN A 92 19.00 16.33 -13.86
C GLN A 92 19.97 16.21 -12.68
N GLN A 93 21.16 16.81 -12.83
CA GLN A 93 22.13 16.86 -11.74
C GLN A 93 21.57 17.64 -10.53
N GLY A 94 21.76 17.13 -9.32
CA GLY A 94 21.28 17.74 -8.08
C GLY A 94 19.83 17.41 -7.74
N VAL A 95 19.12 16.69 -8.61
CA VAL A 95 17.78 16.15 -8.29
C VAL A 95 17.89 14.70 -7.86
N VAL A 96 17.33 14.38 -6.71
CA VAL A 96 17.38 13.05 -6.09
C VAL A 96 15.98 12.60 -5.69
N ASP A 97 15.85 11.33 -5.32
CA ASP A 97 14.60 10.75 -4.80
C ASP A 97 13.37 11.00 -5.69
N VAL A 98 13.60 11.00 -7.02
CA VAL A 98 12.56 11.25 -8.01
C VAL A 98 11.52 10.14 -7.99
N ASP A 99 10.26 10.55 -8.01
CA ASP A 99 9.13 9.62 -8.04
C ASP A 99 7.88 10.28 -8.65
N ASP A 100 6.85 9.48 -8.89
CA ASP A 100 5.54 9.96 -9.30
C ASP A 100 4.41 9.35 -8.46
N SER A 101 3.20 9.87 -8.61
CA SER A 101 2.03 9.42 -7.88
C SER A 101 1.39 8.16 -8.46
N THR A 102 1.92 7.60 -9.54
CA THR A 102 1.44 6.33 -10.09
C THR A 102 1.99 5.15 -9.29
N ILE A 103 1.36 4.01 -9.39
CA ILE A 103 1.84 2.77 -8.80
C ILE A 103 2.17 1.78 -9.91
N SER A 104 3.18 0.94 -9.69
CA SER A 104 3.48 -0.13 -10.62
C SER A 104 2.29 -1.06 -10.76
N ALA A 105 2.03 -1.52 -11.99
CA ALA A 105 1.04 -2.55 -12.25
C ALA A 105 1.37 -3.80 -11.43
N ALA A 106 0.46 -4.18 -10.55
CA ALA A 106 0.58 -5.38 -9.74
C ALA A 106 -0.58 -6.32 -10.04
N PRO A 107 -0.35 -7.64 -10.11
CA PRO A 107 -1.42 -8.59 -10.29
C PRO A 107 -2.39 -8.53 -9.10
N ARG A 108 -3.68 -8.61 -9.41
CA ARG A 108 -4.77 -8.63 -8.44
C ARG A 108 -5.71 -9.75 -8.79
N GLN A 109 -6.02 -10.59 -7.84
CA GLN A 109 -7.03 -11.63 -7.99
C GLN A 109 -8.33 -11.20 -7.33
N VAL A 110 -9.40 -11.23 -8.09
CA VAL A 110 -10.76 -10.91 -7.64
C VAL A 110 -11.57 -12.19 -7.56
N LEU A 111 -12.11 -12.48 -6.39
CA LEU A 111 -13.02 -13.59 -6.17
C LEU A 111 -14.45 -13.15 -6.49
N LEU A 112 -14.96 -13.54 -7.64
CA LEU A 112 -16.32 -13.22 -8.07
C LEU A 112 -17.29 -14.28 -7.53
N ILE A 113 -18.21 -13.86 -6.68
CA ILE A 113 -19.20 -14.76 -6.09
C ILE A 113 -20.25 -15.13 -7.15
N ASN A 114 -20.41 -16.42 -7.39
CA ASN A 114 -21.52 -16.94 -8.19
C ASN A 114 -22.80 -16.91 -7.33
N ARG A 115 -23.56 -15.82 -7.47
CA ARG A 115 -24.75 -15.55 -6.65
C ARG A 115 -25.82 -16.61 -6.80
N GLN A 116 -26.02 -17.11 -8.02
CA GLN A 116 -27.03 -18.13 -8.30
C GLN A 116 -26.65 -19.45 -7.61
N LYS A 117 -25.40 -19.89 -7.75
CA LYS A 117 -24.92 -21.11 -7.12
C LYS A 117 -24.89 -20.99 -5.59
N ALA A 118 -24.51 -19.85 -5.05
CA ALA A 118 -24.55 -19.60 -3.60
C ALA A 118 -25.98 -19.69 -3.06
N ALA A 119 -26.96 -19.11 -3.76
CA ALA A 119 -28.37 -19.22 -3.39
C ALA A 119 -28.87 -20.66 -3.45
N GLN A 120 -28.55 -21.41 -4.49
CA GLN A 120 -28.91 -22.82 -4.63
C GLN A 120 -28.34 -23.68 -3.50
N MET A 121 -27.13 -23.37 -3.05
CA MET A 121 -26.47 -24.07 -1.94
C MET A 121 -26.87 -23.55 -0.55
N GLY A 122 -27.76 -22.56 -0.48
CA GLY A 122 -28.21 -21.97 0.77
C GLY A 122 -27.14 -21.14 1.50
N VAL A 123 -26.16 -20.58 0.78
CA VAL A 123 -25.07 -19.79 1.33
C VAL A 123 -25.28 -18.32 1.01
N SER A 124 -25.26 -17.44 2.03
CA SER A 124 -25.35 -16.00 1.84
C SER A 124 -24.02 -15.40 1.38
N GLN A 125 -24.08 -14.35 0.55
CA GLN A 125 -22.87 -13.59 0.17
C GLN A 125 -22.12 -13.06 1.39
N GLN A 126 -22.87 -12.58 2.39
CA GLN A 126 -22.30 -12.05 3.63
C GLN A 126 -21.45 -13.10 4.35
N ALA A 127 -21.90 -14.35 4.40
CA ALA A 127 -21.14 -15.42 5.04
C ALA A 127 -19.81 -15.70 4.31
N ILE A 128 -19.81 -15.68 2.98
CA ILE A 128 -18.58 -15.84 2.17
C ILE A 128 -17.61 -14.69 2.46
N VAL A 129 -18.08 -13.44 2.39
CA VAL A 129 -17.26 -12.24 2.61
C VAL A 129 -16.71 -12.21 4.03
N SER A 130 -17.54 -12.50 5.04
CA SER A 130 -17.13 -12.52 6.45
C SER A 130 -16.05 -13.58 6.70
N THR A 131 -16.20 -14.78 6.14
CA THR A 131 -15.20 -15.84 6.29
C THR A 131 -13.87 -15.46 5.69
N LEU A 132 -13.86 -14.92 4.47
CA LEU A 132 -12.64 -14.45 3.81
C LEU A 132 -12.01 -13.26 4.54
N ARG A 133 -12.82 -12.31 5.01
CA ARG A 133 -12.36 -11.18 5.80
C ARG A 133 -11.72 -11.62 7.11
N ALA A 134 -12.38 -12.50 7.85
CA ALA A 134 -11.84 -13.05 9.08
C ALA A 134 -10.50 -13.78 8.84
N ALA A 135 -10.42 -14.58 7.77
CA ALA A 135 -9.20 -15.29 7.43
C ALA A 135 -8.04 -14.35 7.09
N LEU A 136 -8.25 -13.31 6.30
CA LEU A 136 -7.21 -12.43 5.76
C LEU A 136 -6.90 -11.23 6.66
N ALA A 137 -7.91 -10.44 6.98
CA ALA A 137 -7.75 -9.22 7.78
C ALA A 137 -7.80 -9.48 9.28
N GLY A 138 -8.47 -10.55 9.68
CA GLY A 138 -8.82 -10.84 11.05
C GLY A 138 -10.14 -10.20 11.45
N GLU A 139 -10.78 -10.80 12.43
CA GLU A 139 -12.02 -10.33 13.02
C GLU A 139 -11.87 -10.22 14.54
N SER A 140 -12.26 -9.08 15.10
CA SER A 140 -12.31 -8.87 16.53
C SER A 140 -13.57 -9.53 17.08
N THR A 141 -13.39 -10.63 17.80
CA THR A 141 -14.53 -11.43 18.33
C THR A 141 -15.00 -10.94 19.67
N VAL A 142 -14.07 -10.67 20.58
CA VAL A 142 -14.32 -10.20 21.95
C VAL A 142 -13.20 -9.27 22.39
N TYR A 143 -13.44 -8.53 23.47
CA TYR A 143 -12.45 -7.67 24.10
C TYR A 143 -12.04 -8.25 25.44
N ALA A 144 -10.74 -8.39 25.66
CA ALA A 144 -10.18 -8.77 26.96
C ALA A 144 -10.01 -7.53 27.82
N HIS A 145 -10.54 -7.59 29.04
CA HIS A 145 -10.33 -6.60 30.09
C HIS A 145 -9.25 -7.13 31.03
N ASP A 146 -8.01 -6.76 30.74
CA ASP A 146 -6.86 -7.02 31.60
C ASP A 146 -6.57 -5.81 32.50
N GLN A 147 -5.33 -5.70 32.98
CA GLN A 147 -4.88 -4.57 33.81
C GLN A 147 -4.61 -3.29 33.00
N ASN A 148 -4.78 -3.31 31.68
CA ASN A 148 -4.55 -2.14 30.83
C ASN A 148 -5.73 -1.16 30.93
N LYS A 149 -5.44 0.12 30.71
CA LYS A 149 -6.45 1.19 30.73
C LYS A 149 -7.56 0.97 29.69
N TYR A 150 -7.25 0.34 28.58
CA TYR A 150 -8.18 0.09 27.47
C TYR A 150 -8.28 -1.42 27.22
N ALA A 151 -9.49 -1.87 26.92
CA ALA A 151 -9.74 -3.27 26.56
C ALA A 151 -9.00 -3.65 25.27
N GLY A 152 -8.31 -4.78 25.27
CA GLY A 152 -7.61 -5.32 24.12
C GLY A 152 -8.51 -6.20 23.26
N ALA A 153 -8.56 -5.98 21.96
CA ALA A 153 -9.33 -6.82 21.05
C ALA A 153 -8.66 -8.18 20.86
N ILE A 154 -9.44 -9.26 21.00
CA ILE A 154 -9.00 -10.61 20.59
C ILE A 154 -9.33 -10.78 19.13
N VAL A 155 -8.28 -10.86 18.28
CA VAL A 155 -8.42 -10.96 16.83
C VAL A 155 -8.13 -12.40 16.38
N ILE A 156 -9.09 -12.98 15.66
CA ILE A 156 -8.95 -14.30 15.03
C ILE A 156 -8.62 -14.10 13.54
N ARG A 157 -7.55 -14.73 13.06
CA ARG A 157 -7.17 -14.73 11.65
C ARG A 157 -6.32 -15.97 11.31
N LEU A 158 -6.18 -16.27 10.02
CA LEU A 158 -5.21 -17.27 9.58
C LEU A 158 -3.76 -16.79 9.82
N PRO A 159 -2.83 -17.71 10.11
CA PRO A 159 -1.40 -17.39 10.09
C PRO A 159 -0.97 -16.80 8.74
N LYS A 160 -0.01 -15.89 8.74
CA LYS A 160 0.47 -15.27 7.48
C LYS A 160 0.97 -16.30 6.46
N SER A 161 1.60 -17.39 6.92
CA SER A 161 2.06 -18.50 6.09
C SER A 161 0.94 -19.29 5.38
N GLU A 162 -0.32 -19.01 5.71
CA GLU A 162 -1.49 -19.64 5.07
C GLU A 162 -2.33 -18.64 4.27
N GLN A 163 -2.09 -17.35 4.47
CA GLN A 163 -2.83 -16.29 3.77
C GLN A 163 -2.37 -16.08 2.32
N ASP A 164 -1.15 -16.47 1.98
CA ASP A 164 -0.57 -16.35 0.64
C ASP A 164 -1.00 -17.49 -0.31
N SER A 165 -1.60 -18.54 0.23
CA SER A 165 -2.09 -19.68 -0.55
C SER A 165 -3.55 -19.51 -0.94
N LEU A 166 -3.79 -19.19 -2.22
CA LEU A 166 -5.15 -19.11 -2.76
C LEU A 166 -5.93 -20.42 -2.58
N ASP A 167 -5.28 -21.58 -2.76
CA ASP A 167 -5.92 -22.88 -2.56
C ASP A 167 -6.41 -23.10 -1.13
N LYS A 168 -5.64 -22.67 -0.13
CA LYS A 168 -6.05 -22.72 1.27
C LYS A 168 -7.22 -21.81 1.53
N LEU A 169 -7.20 -20.59 1.02
CA LEU A 169 -8.33 -19.64 1.16
C LEU A 169 -9.60 -20.19 0.50
N LEU A 170 -9.47 -20.78 -0.67
CA LEU A 170 -10.61 -21.40 -1.40
C LEU A 170 -11.12 -22.69 -0.73
N SER A 171 -10.31 -23.34 0.09
CA SER A 171 -10.72 -24.51 0.86
C SER A 171 -11.49 -24.18 2.14
N LEU A 172 -11.48 -22.92 2.56
CA LEU A 172 -12.27 -22.50 3.71
C LEU A 172 -13.75 -22.81 3.53
N GLY A 173 -14.38 -23.27 4.60
CA GLY A 173 -15.77 -23.66 4.60
C GLY A 173 -16.69 -22.57 5.10
N VAL A 174 -17.83 -22.41 4.45
CA VAL A 174 -18.93 -21.54 4.88
C VAL A 174 -20.14 -22.40 5.21
N ARG A 175 -20.81 -22.11 6.31
CA ARG A 175 -22.05 -22.83 6.68
C ARG A 175 -23.22 -22.35 5.84
N ASN A 176 -23.97 -23.31 5.27
CA ASN A 176 -25.22 -23.03 4.59
C ASN A 176 -26.42 -22.98 5.58
N SER A 177 -27.61 -22.75 5.05
CA SER A 177 -28.85 -22.71 5.83
C SER A 177 -29.19 -24.04 6.52
N GLN A 178 -28.67 -25.15 6.03
CA GLN A 178 -28.84 -26.51 6.59
C GLN A 178 -27.71 -26.87 7.57
N ARG A 179 -26.80 -25.93 7.89
CA ARG A 179 -25.62 -26.09 8.73
C ARG A 179 -24.52 -26.99 8.15
N GLU A 180 -24.59 -27.32 6.88
CA GLU A 180 -23.53 -28.02 6.18
C GLU A 180 -22.41 -27.07 5.78
N ILE A 181 -21.20 -27.59 5.63
CA ILE A 181 -20.03 -26.80 5.25
C ILE A 181 -19.82 -26.89 3.73
N VAL A 182 -19.88 -25.74 3.08
CA VAL A 182 -19.65 -25.60 1.63
C VAL A 182 -18.30 -24.90 1.42
N PRO A 183 -17.34 -25.49 0.70
CA PRO A 183 -16.06 -24.85 0.40
C PRO A 183 -16.26 -23.63 -0.50
N ILE A 184 -15.52 -22.55 -0.21
CA ILE A 184 -15.60 -21.28 -0.96
C ILE A 184 -15.30 -21.49 -2.45
N ARG A 185 -14.37 -22.41 -2.80
CA ARG A 185 -14.07 -22.75 -4.20
C ARG A 185 -15.27 -23.12 -5.06
N GLN A 186 -16.31 -23.64 -4.45
CA GLN A 186 -17.54 -23.98 -5.17
C GLN A 186 -18.43 -22.76 -5.45
N LEU A 187 -18.21 -21.67 -4.74
CA LEU A 187 -19.08 -20.49 -4.70
C LEU A 187 -18.50 -19.29 -5.45
N VAL A 188 -17.22 -19.35 -5.85
CA VAL A 188 -16.53 -18.23 -6.47
C VAL A 188 -15.83 -18.62 -7.76
N THR A 189 -15.61 -17.64 -8.63
CA THR A 189 -14.74 -17.71 -9.80
C THR A 189 -13.60 -16.72 -9.60
N ILE A 190 -12.38 -17.09 -9.96
CA ILE A 190 -11.21 -16.22 -9.88
C ILE A 190 -11.10 -15.43 -11.18
N SER A 191 -10.92 -14.12 -11.05
CA SER A 191 -10.63 -13.22 -12.17
C SER A 191 -9.30 -12.54 -11.91
N ASP A 192 -8.34 -12.76 -12.78
CA ASP A 192 -7.05 -12.07 -12.73
C ASP A 192 -7.20 -10.69 -13.35
N THR A 193 -6.72 -9.69 -12.66
CA THR A 193 -6.74 -8.28 -13.05
C THR A 193 -5.49 -7.57 -12.57
N GLN A 194 -5.38 -6.29 -12.83
CA GLN A 194 -4.32 -5.44 -12.29
C GLN A 194 -4.88 -4.54 -11.20
N ARG A 195 -3.99 -4.13 -10.29
CA ARG A 195 -4.32 -3.15 -9.28
C ARG A 195 -4.67 -1.82 -9.94
N GLU A 196 -5.77 -1.23 -9.51
CA GLU A 196 -6.20 0.07 -9.99
C GLU A 196 -5.23 1.17 -9.54
N GLN A 197 -5.03 2.17 -10.41
CA GLN A 197 -4.23 3.34 -10.10
C GLN A 197 -4.99 4.26 -9.13
N PRO A 198 -4.31 4.92 -8.19
CA PRO A 198 -4.92 5.96 -7.38
C PRO A 198 -5.27 7.18 -8.25
N ILE A 199 -6.43 7.74 -8.03
CA ILE A 199 -6.89 8.95 -8.73
C ILE A 199 -6.77 10.12 -7.77
N TYR A 200 -5.87 11.05 -8.08
CA TYR A 200 -5.68 12.27 -7.30
C TYR A 200 -6.38 13.43 -7.99
N HIS A 201 -6.95 14.32 -7.18
CA HIS A 201 -7.55 15.57 -7.65
C HIS A 201 -6.92 16.74 -6.88
N LYS A 202 -6.66 17.84 -7.61
CA LYS A 202 -6.34 19.13 -7.05
C LYS A 202 -7.27 20.17 -7.69
N ASP A 203 -7.92 20.98 -6.89
CA ASP A 203 -8.92 21.96 -7.36
C ASP A 203 -9.99 21.32 -8.28
N LEU A 204 -10.45 20.12 -7.89
CA LEU A 204 -11.42 19.29 -8.61
C LEU A 204 -10.94 18.73 -9.97
N LEU A 205 -9.72 19.00 -10.38
CA LEU A 205 -9.14 18.48 -11.62
C LEU A 205 -8.29 17.23 -11.34
N PRO A 206 -8.40 16.19 -12.17
CA PRO A 206 -7.53 15.04 -12.08
C PRO A 206 -6.08 15.44 -12.28
N VAL A 207 -5.18 14.98 -11.41
CA VAL A 207 -3.78 15.36 -11.41
C VAL A 207 -2.88 14.13 -11.19
N THR A 208 -1.74 14.10 -11.86
CA THR A 208 -0.63 13.19 -11.58
C THR A 208 0.56 14.01 -11.13
N TYR A 209 1.13 13.66 -9.99
CA TYR A 209 2.29 14.37 -9.45
C TYR A 209 3.58 13.68 -9.87
N VAL A 210 4.59 14.47 -10.20
CA VAL A 210 6.00 14.04 -10.26
C VAL A 210 6.77 14.86 -9.24
N VAL A 211 7.51 14.19 -8.38
CA VAL A 211 8.21 14.81 -7.25
C VAL A 211 9.70 14.50 -7.31
N GLY A 212 10.49 15.42 -6.80
CA GLY A 212 11.93 15.24 -6.63
C GLY A 212 12.42 16.00 -5.40
N ASP A 213 13.57 15.59 -4.88
CA ASP A 213 14.27 16.29 -3.82
C ASP A 213 15.58 16.87 -4.33
N MET A 214 16.15 17.82 -3.60
CA MET A 214 17.45 18.41 -3.88
C MET A 214 18.54 17.66 -3.12
N ALA A 215 19.69 17.41 -3.81
CA ALA A 215 20.86 16.76 -3.20
C ALA A 215 21.58 17.69 -2.21
#